data_1132f0cd55feb0d158bbc54c1f6b95cc
#
_entry.id   1132f0cd55feb0d158bbc54c1f6b95cc
#
_cell.length_a   1.000
_cell.length_b   1.000
_cell.length_c   1.000
_cell.angle_alpha   90.00
_cell.angle_beta   90.00
_cell.angle_gamma   90.00
#
_symmetry.space_group_name_H-M   'P 1'
#
loop_
_entity.id
_entity.type
_entity.pdbx_description
1 polymer ?
#
loop_
_entity_poly.entity_id
_entity_poly.type
_entity_poly.pdbx_seq_one_letter_code
_entity_poly.pdbx_strand_id
1 'polypeptide(L)'
;MKSIFIDCNNQLAPVFARVRRPDDPPIAVNTDPFSSTDLPRLLAGYDICLDDHSYMPTEVMAECRGLKHIVFLGTGASSYMDVPALAALGITVHTIKGYGDIAVAEHTIALIFACGRGLARMDRAVRAGVWDPLESMQLNGKTLGLIGLGGIGREVARIARGIGMEVIAWNRSPRPDAGVPLVALDDLLARADVISLHLALNDETRGLLDAKRLALAKPGVILVNTARGALVDENALIDAIERGHVRHAGLDVFHAEPLKSDHPLARMENVTLTSHAAFRTVEASMTLMRRAIDIVKRIVPPPPAA
;
A
#
# COMPACT_ATOMS: atom_id res chain seq x y z
N MET A 1 15.57 -27.18 7.23
CA MET A 1 14.26 -26.66 6.75
C MET A 1 14.39 -26.31 5.27
N LYS A 2 13.41 -26.67 4.45
CA LYS A 2 13.38 -26.38 3.02
C LYS A 2 12.49 -25.18 2.75
N SER A 3 12.89 -24.32 1.82
CA SER A 3 12.19 -23.08 1.51
C SER A 3 11.81 -23.01 0.04
N ILE A 4 10.65 -22.43 -0.27
CA ILE A 4 10.19 -22.16 -1.62
C ILE A 4 9.61 -20.75 -1.74
N PHE A 5 9.85 -20.05 -2.85
CA PHE A 5 9.19 -18.82 -3.25
C PHE A 5 8.15 -19.18 -4.32
N ILE A 6 6.86 -19.11 -3.97
CA ILE A 6 5.80 -19.75 -4.75
C ILE A 6 5.30 -18.93 -5.94
N ASP A 7 5.36 -17.61 -5.87
CA ASP A 7 4.87 -16.67 -6.88
C ASP A 7 5.96 -15.74 -7.42
N CYS A 8 7.20 -16.29 -7.54
CA CYS A 8 8.35 -15.59 -8.08
C CYS A 8 8.27 -15.46 -9.60
N ASN A 9 7.36 -14.62 -10.08
CA ASN A 9 7.07 -14.40 -11.49
C ASN A 9 8.26 -13.75 -12.25
N ASN A 10 8.11 -13.56 -13.56
CA ASN A 10 9.14 -12.98 -14.42
C ASN A 10 9.59 -11.56 -14.03
N GLN A 11 8.84 -10.82 -13.25
CA GLN A 11 9.22 -9.50 -12.72
C GLN A 11 10.03 -9.61 -11.43
N LEU A 12 9.72 -10.57 -10.58
CA LEU A 12 10.36 -10.77 -9.28
C LEU A 12 11.65 -11.61 -9.37
N ALA A 13 11.70 -12.58 -10.28
CA ALA A 13 12.85 -13.48 -10.43
C ALA A 13 14.19 -12.74 -10.69
N PRO A 14 14.27 -11.71 -11.55
CA PRO A 14 15.50 -10.93 -11.70
C PRO A 14 15.93 -10.18 -10.44
N VAL A 15 14.96 -9.64 -9.68
CA VAL A 15 15.22 -8.95 -8.42
C VAL A 15 15.72 -9.95 -7.37
N PHE A 16 15.05 -11.11 -7.27
CA PHE A 16 15.45 -12.18 -6.37
C PHE A 16 16.88 -12.65 -6.65
N ALA A 17 17.22 -12.91 -7.91
CA ALA A 17 18.56 -13.31 -8.30
C ALA A 17 19.61 -12.25 -7.94
N ARG A 18 19.30 -10.96 -8.18
CA ARG A 18 20.22 -9.83 -7.95
C ARG A 18 20.56 -9.62 -6.47
N VAL A 19 19.63 -9.90 -5.55
CA VAL A 19 19.83 -9.66 -4.11
C VAL A 19 20.40 -10.87 -3.36
N ARG A 20 20.51 -12.05 -4.02
CA ARG A 20 21.09 -13.28 -3.45
C ARG A 20 22.57 -13.09 -3.11
N ARG A 21 22.98 -13.72 -2.02
CA ARG A 21 24.37 -13.78 -1.55
C ARG A 21 24.84 -15.24 -1.46
N PRO A 22 26.15 -15.52 -1.56
CA PRO A 22 26.67 -16.88 -1.51
C PRO A 22 26.32 -17.65 -0.21
N ASP A 23 26.14 -16.94 0.90
CA ASP A 23 25.84 -17.47 2.23
C ASP A 23 24.32 -17.53 2.54
N ASP A 24 23.45 -17.26 1.55
CA ASP A 24 22.01 -17.39 1.71
C ASP A 24 21.57 -18.87 1.65
N PRO A 25 20.56 -19.26 2.44
CA PRO A 25 20.02 -20.61 2.38
C PRO A 25 19.44 -20.90 0.98
N PRO A 26 19.42 -22.17 0.55
CA PRO A 26 18.77 -22.54 -0.71
C PRO A 26 17.26 -22.26 -0.60
N ILE A 27 16.71 -21.55 -1.59
CA ILE A 27 15.29 -21.26 -1.74
C ILE A 27 14.89 -21.72 -3.15
N ALA A 28 14.02 -22.72 -3.23
CA ALA A 28 13.42 -23.12 -4.51
C ALA A 28 12.53 -22.00 -5.05
N VAL A 29 12.33 -21.95 -6.35
CA VAL A 29 11.54 -20.89 -6.99
C VAL A 29 10.51 -21.56 -7.89
N ASN A 30 9.24 -21.18 -7.74
CA ASN A 30 8.19 -21.45 -8.70
C ASN A 30 7.91 -20.20 -9.53
N THR A 31 8.01 -20.32 -10.83
CA THR A 31 7.71 -19.24 -11.80
C THR A 31 6.40 -19.46 -12.54
N ASP A 32 5.83 -20.66 -12.43
CA ASP A 32 4.61 -21.05 -13.14
C ASP A 32 3.38 -20.48 -12.43
N PRO A 33 2.35 -20.10 -13.20
CA PRO A 33 1.06 -19.73 -12.64
C PRO A 33 0.43 -20.87 -11.85
N PHE A 34 -0.25 -20.56 -10.77
CA PHE A 34 -0.98 -21.51 -9.95
C PHE A 34 -2.25 -20.88 -9.37
N SER A 35 -3.16 -21.68 -8.89
CA SER A 35 -4.34 -21.27 -8.13
C SER A 35 -4.17 -21.61 -6.64
N SER A 36 -5.01 -21.05 -5.77
CA SER A 36 -4.98 -21.40 -4.35
C SER A 36 -5.18 -22.90 -4.08
N THR A 37 -5.92 -23.61 -4.93
CA THR A 37 -6.14 -25.06 -4.82
C THR A 37 -4.88 -25.89 -5.13
N ASP A 38 -3.86 -25.31 -5.76
CA ASP A 38 -2.58 -25.99 -6.04
C ASP A 38 -1.61 -25.91 -4.86
N LEU A 39 -1.86 -25.06 -3.85
CA LEU A 39 -0.97 -24.84 -2.72
C LEU A 39 -0.53 -26.09 -1.98
N PRO A 40 -1.41 -27.08 -1.68
CA PRO A 40 -0.99 -28.30 -1.00
C PRO A 40 0.05 -29.10 -1.79
N ARG A 41 -0.08 -29.16 -3.11
CA ARG A 41 0.88 -29.82 -4.00
C ARG A 41 2.18 -29.03 -4.11
N LEU A 42 2.08 -27.70 -4.26
CA LEU A 42 3.24 -26.80 -4.44
C LEU A 42 4.09 -26.71 -3.18
N LEU A 43 3.46 -26.73 -2.02
CA LEU A 43 4.12 -26.60 -0.72
C LEU A 43 4.55 -27.97 -0.12
N ALA A 44 4.24 -29.08 -0.81
CA ALA A 44 4.59 -30.40 -0.30
C ALA A 44 6.09 -30.56 -0.08
N GLY A 45 6.49 -30.87 1.16
CA GLY A 45 7.89 -31.08 1.54
C GLY A 45 8.69 -29.79 1.81
N TYR A 46 8.05 -28.64 1.87
CA TYR A 46 8.65 -27.38 2.29
C TYR A 46 8.18 -26.98 3.69
N ASP A 47 9.10 -26.42 4.47
CA ASP A 47 8.84 -25.90 5.82
C ASP A 47 8.54 -24.38 5.79
N ILE A 48 9.06 -23.66 4.78
CA ILE A 48 9.00 -22.19 4.66
C ILE A 48 8.51 -21.81 3.25
N CYS A 49 7.48 -20.99 3.20
CA CYS A 49 6.95 -20.40 1.99
C CYS A 49 7.28 -18.91 1.96
N LEU A 50 7.86 -18.39 0.88
CA LEU A 50 7.87 -16.97 0.56
C LEU A 50 6.70 -16.72 -0.39
N ASP A 51 5.96 -15.66 -0.13
CA ASP A 51 4.74 -15.28 -0.85
C ASP A 51 4.69 -13.78 -1.07
N ASP A 52 4.50 -13.35 -2.33
CA ASP A 52 4.32 -11.93 -2.64
C ASP A 52 2.86 -11.49 -2.36
N HIS A 53 1.91 -12.00 -3.15
CA HIS A 53 0.51 -11.57 -3.04
C HIS A 53 -0.49 -12.68 -3.39
N SER A 54 -0.15 -13.95 -3.16
CA SER A 54 -1.06 -15.07 -3.42
C SER A 54 -2.12 -15.19 -2.33
N TYR A 55 -3.37 -15.44 -2.73
CA TYR A 55 -4.44 -15.69 -1.79
C TYR A 55 -4.34 -17.10 -1.19
N MET A 56 -4.32 -17.19 0.14
CA MET A 56 -4.12 -18.41 0.92
C MET A 56 -5.34 -18.71 1.82
N PRO A 57 -6.41 -19.33 1.31
CA PRO A 57 -7.59 -19.71 2.11
C PRO A 57 -7.22 -20.67 3.23
N THR A 58 -7.76 -20.46 4.43
CA THR A 58 -7.44 -21.26 5.62
C THR A 58 -7.72 -22.75 5.43
N GLU A 59 -8.82 -23.08 4.76
CA GLU A 59 -9.20 -24.47 4.45
C GLU A 59 -8.17 -25.18 3.56
N VAL A 60 -7.61 -24.48 2.57
CA VAL A 60 -6.55 -25.02 1.71
C VAL A 60 -5.23 -25.13 2.47
N MET A 61 -4.91 -24.11 3.30
CA MET A 61 -3.69 -24.10 4.09
C MET A 61 -3.66 -25.20 5.16
N ALA A 62 -4.81 -25.65 5.64
CA ALA A 62 -4.93 -26.80 6.54
C ALA A 62 -4.47 -28.13 5.91
N GLU A 63 -4.48 -28.21 4.58
CA GLU A 63 -3.97 -29.36 3.81
C GLU A 63 -2.45 -29.30 3.57
N CYS A 64 -1.82 -28.14 3.73
CA CYS A 64 -0.39 -27.90 3.49
C CYS A 64 0.46 -28.49 4.65
N ARG A 65 0.50 -29.83 4.74
CA ARG A 65 1.19 -30.54 5.82
C ARG A 65 2.69 -30.27 5.80
N GLY A 66 3.24 -29.91 6.97
CA GLY A 66 4.68 -29.68 7.16
C GLY A 66 5.12 -28.23 7.00
N LEU A 67 4.27 -27.36 6.43
CA LEU A 67 4.56 -25.92 6.40
C LEU A 67 4.52 -25.33 7.82
N LYS A 68 5.52 -24.54 8.17
CA LYS A 68 5.69 -23.92 9.50
C LYS A 68 5.74 -22.40 9.44
N HIS A 69 6.25 -21.86 8.33
CA HIS A 69 6.46 -20.43 8.20
C HIS A 69 6.01 -19.92 6.82
N ILE A 70 5.35 -18.77 6.82
CA ILE A 70 5.11 -17.97 5.62
C ILE A 70 5.86 -16.65 5.80
N VAL A 71 6.68 -16.28 4.82
CA VAL A 71 7.33 -14.97 4.72
C VAL A 71 6.57 -14.18 3.65
N PHE A 72 5.62 -13.36 4.09
CA PHE A 72 4.84 -12.50 3.22
C PHE A 72 5.67 -11.27 2.81
N LEU A 73 5.79 -11.04 1.51
CA LEU A 73 6.55 -9.94 0.92
C LEU A 73 5.76 -8.63 1.00
N GLY A 74 5.54 -8.15 2.21
CA GLY A 74 4.78 -6.94 2.46
C GLY A 74 4.38 -6.78 3.92
N THR A 75 3.56 -5.76 4.18
CA THR A 75 3.01 -5.46 5.52
C THR A 75 1.58 -5.96 5.70
N GLY A 76 0.84 -6.14 4.61
CA GLY A 76 -0.61 -6.34 4.61
C GLY A 76 -1.05 -7.79 4.43
N ALA A 77 -0.41 -8.77 5.08
CA ALA A 77 -0.73 -10.20 4.93
C ALA A 77 -2.21 -10.52 5.17
N SER A 78 -2.89 -9.80 6.07
CA SER A 78 -4.31 -10.00 6.37
C SER A 78 -5.27 -9.74 5.19
N SER A 79 -4.80 -9.13 4.10
CA SER A 79 -5.58 -8.99 2.87
C SER A 79 -5.58 -10.28 2.02
N TYR A 80 -4.67 -11.20 2.28
CA TYR A 80 -4.41 -12.41 1.49
C TYR A 80 -4.62 -13.70 2.27
N MET A 81 -4.53 -13.63 3.61
CA MET A 81 -4.64 -14.80 4.49
C MET A 81 -5.18 -14.41 5.87
N ASP A 82 -5.87 -15.32 6.53
CA ASP A 82 -6.30 -15.18 7.93
C ASP A 82 -5.13 -15.54 8.86
N VAL A 83 -4.37 -14.54 9.29
CA VAL A 83 -3.16 -14.73 10.12
C VAL A 83 -3.46 -15.42 11.45
N PRO A 84 -4.52 -15.07 12.21
CA PRO A 84 -4.95 -15.82 13.40
C PRO A 84 -5.27 -17.28 13.14
N ALA A 85 -6.02 -17.57 12.07
CA ALA A 85 -6.38 -18.95 11.73
C ALA A 85 -5.15 -19.78 11.33
N LEU A 86 -4.21 -19.21 10.57
CA LEU A 86 -2.94 -19.86 10.23
C LEU A 86 -2.09 -20.14 11.48
N ALA A 87 -2.07 -19.23 12.45
CA ALA A 87 -1.39 -19.45 13.72
C ALA A 87 -2.01 -20.63 14.51
N ALA A 88 -3.35 -20.81 14.45
CA ALA A 88 -4.03 -21.97 15.04
C ALA A 88 -3.66 -23.29 14.34
N LEU A 89 -3.28 -23.26 13.05
CA LEU A 89 -2.73 -24.39 12.31
C LEU A 89 -1.23 -24.63 12.57
N GLY A 90 -0.59 -23.82 13.44
CA GLY A 90 0.84 -23.92 13.73
C GLY A 90 1.72 -23.23 12.70
N ILE A 91 1.17 -22.40 11.82
CA ILE A 91 1.91 -21.68 10.77
C ILE A 91 2.16 -20.24 11.24
N THR A 92 3.43 -19.86 11.33
CA THR A 92 3.85 -18.50 11.69
C THR A 92 3.98 -17.63 10.46
N VAL A 93 3.26 -16.51 10.41
CA VAL A 93 3.34 -15.52 9.31
C VAL A 93 4.31 -14.39 9.69
N HIS A 94 5.34 -14.19 8.87
CA HIS A 94 6.31 -13.10 8.97
C HIS A 94 5.98 -12.02 7.94
N THR A 95 5.93 -10.77 8.37
CA THR A 95 5.70 -9.61 7.48
C THR A 95 6.93 -8.70 7.45
N ILE A 96 7.08 -7.92 6.38
CA ILE A 96 8.23 -7.03 6.18
C ILE A 96 7.75 -5.59 6.23
N LYS A 97 8.15 -4.84 7.26
CA LYS A 97 7.75 -3.44 7.47
C LYS A 97 8.84 -2.48 7.02
N GLY A 98 8.45 -1.27 6.56
CA GLY A 98 9.37 -0.16 6.31
C GLY A 98 10.29 -0.33 5.10
N TYR A 99 10.02 -1.27 4.21
CA TYR A 99 10.82 -1.47 3.00
C TYR A 99 10.49 -0.45 1.90
N GLY A 100 9.26 0.02 1.87
CA GLY A 100 8.71 0.90 0.84
C GLY A 100 8.31 2.28 1.35
N ASP A 101 8.65 2.66 2.59
CA ASP A 101 8.18 3.91 3.19
C ASP A 101 8.53 5.13 2.33
N ILE A 102 9.75 5.20 1.81
CA ILE A 102 10.21 6.29 0.93
C ILE A 102 9.47 6.24 -0.41
N ALA A 103 9.41 5.07 -1.06
CA ALA A 103 8.76 4.91 -2.36
C ALA A 103 7.27 5.31 -2.31
N VAL A 104 6.54 4.83 -1.30
CA VAL A 104 5.11 5.18 -1.11
C VAL A 104 4.95 6.67 -0.79
N ALA A 105 5.86 7.26 -0.02
CA ALA A 105 5.80 8.69 0.28
C ALA A 105 6.03 9.54 -0.99
N GLU A 106 7.02 9.21 -1.81
CA GLU A 106 7.28 9.87 -3.10
C GLU A 106 6.09 9.74 -4.05
N HIS A 107 5.50 8.55 -4.16
CA HIS A 107 4.30 8.33 -4.97
C HIS A 107 3.10 9.12 -4.46
N THR A 108 2.92 9.21 -3.14
CA THR A 108 1.88 10.04 -2.51
C THR A 108 2.05 11.52 -2.89
N ILE A 109 3.28 12.05 -2.81
CA ILE A 109 3.58 13.43 -3.20
C ILE A 109 3.35 13.63 -4.70
N ALA A 110 3.71 12.66 -5.54
CA ALA A 110 3.43 12.71 -6.98
C ALA A 110 1.91 12.79 -7.26
N LEU A 111 1.09 11.98 -6.56
CA LEU A 111 -0.36 12.08 -6.66
C LEU A 111 -0.91 13.41 -6.16
N ILE A 112 -0.36 13.97 -5.05
CA ILE A 112 -0.74 15.30 -4.56
C ILE A 112 -0.48 16.36 -5.64
N PHE A 113 0.69 16.34 -6.30
CA PHE A 113 0.97 17.24 -7.43
C PHE A 113 0.06 16.96 -8.63
N ALA A 114 -0.14 15.70 -8.99
CA ALA A 114 -0.99 15.33 -10.12
C ALA A 114 -2.43 15.83 -9.94
N CYS A 115 -2.98 15.68 -8.73
CA CYS A 115 -4.31 16.17 -8.37
C CYS A 115 -4.35 17.70 -8.30
N GLY A 116 -3.41 18.32 -7.57
CA GLY A 116 -3.34 19.77 -7.39
C GLY A 116 -3.20 20.53 -8.69
N ARG A 117 -2.47 19.97 -9.66
CA ARG A 117 -2.19 20.58 -10.96
C ARG A 117 -3.04 20.03 -12.09
N GLY A 118 -3.89 19.02 -11.86
CA GLY A 118 -4.73 18.41 -12.89
C GLY A 118 -3.95 17.71 -14.01
N LEU A 119 -2.75 17.17 -13.71
CA LEU A 119 -1.81 16.67 -14.71
C LEU A 119 -2.42 15.57 -15.59
N ALA A 120 -3.06 14.58 -14.97
CA ALA A 120 -3.64 13.44 -15.68
C ALA A 120 -4.78 13.88 -16.64
N ARG A 121 -5.59 14.86 -16.24
CA ARG A 121 -6.64 15.43 -17.08
C ARG A 121 -6.04 16.17 -18.27
N MET A 122 -5.06 17.04 -18.03
CA MET A 122 -4.41 17.80 -19.11
C MET A 122 -3.65 16.89 -20.08
N ASP A 123 -2.97 15.84 -19.59
CA ASP A 123 -2.29 14.87 -20.48
C ASP A 123 -3.29 14.18 -21.41
N ARG A 124 -4.43 13.70 -20.86
CA ARG A 124 -5.49 13.10 -21.69
C ARG A 124 -6.06 14.07 -22.73
N ALA A 125 -6.32 15.32 -22.33
CA ALA A 125 -6.87 16.34 -23.22
C ALA A 125 -5.91 16.65 -24.37
N VAL A 126 -4.63 16.90 -24.08
CA VAL A 126 -3.61 17.20 -25.11
C VAL A 126 -3.43 16.02 -26.07
N ARG A 127 -3.42 14.79 -25.59
CA ARG A 127 -3.35 13.58 -26.45
C ARG A 127 -4.60 13.42 -27.32
N ALA A 128 -5.75 13.89 -26.85
CA ALA A 128 -7.00 13.93 -27.62
C ALA A 128 -7.09 15.15 -28.57
N GLY A 129 -6.05 15.98 -28.67
CA GLY A 129 -6.03 17.18 -29.52
C GLY A 129 -6.77 18.38 -28.91
N VAL A 130 -7.10 18.34 -27.63
CA VAL A 130 -7.79 19.43 -26.92
C VAL A 130 -6.75 20.25 -26.14
N TRP A 131 -6.70 21.56 -26.44
CA TRP A 131 -5.85 22.53 -25.76
C TRP A 131 -6.69 23.35 -24.77
N ASP A 132 -6.78 22.86 -23.51
CA ASP A 132 -7.62 23.44 -22.45
C ASP A 132 -6.79 23.63 -21.17
N PRO A 133 -6.16 24.80 -20.95
CA PRO A 133 -5.38 25.06 -19.75
C PRO A 133 -6.28 25.17 -18.51
N LEU A 134 -5.91 24.45 -17.44
CA LEU A 134 -6.67 24.44 -16.19
C LEU A 134 -6.10 25.43 -15.17
N GLU A 135 -6.99 26.21 -14.52
CA GLU A 135 -6.65 26.86 -13.26
C GLU A 135 -6.51 25.81 -12.16
N SER A 136 -5.32 25.73 -11.58
CA SER A 136 -4.92 24.66 -10.66
C SER A 136 -4.50 25.21 -9.30
N MET A 137 -4.31 24.32 -8.32
CA MET A 137 -3.90 24.67 -6.95
C MET A 137 -2.37 24.80 -6.86
N GLN A 138 -1.87 25.88 -6.28
CA GLN A 138 -0.51 25.99 -5.79
C GLN A 138 -0.45 25.30 -4.42
N LEU A 139 0.52 24.40 -4.19
CA LEU A 139 0.65 23.64 -2.95
C LEU A 139 1.40 24.40 -1.85
N ASN A 140 2.33 25.27 -2.21
CA ASN A 140 3.03 26.13 -1.25
C ASN A 140 2.03 26.95 -0.41
N GLY A 141 2.17 26.93 0.91
CA GLY A 141 1.26 27.59 1.85
C GLY A 141 -0.06 26.86 2.10
N LYS A 142 -0.31 25.70 1.46
CA LYS A 142 -1.49 24.87 1.72
C LYS A 142 -1.24 23.89 2.87
N THR A 143 -2.32 23.53 3.56
CA THR A 143 -2.29 22.58 4.67
C THR A 143 -2.49 21.14 4.17
N LEU A 144 -1.51 20.27 4.45
CA LEU A 144 -1.61 18.82 4.27
C LEU A 144 -2.02 18.18 5.60
N GLY A 145 -3.18 17.51 5.62
CA GLY A 145 -3.65 16.68 6.72
C GLY A 145 -3.25 15.21 6.51
N LEU A 146 -2.43 14.68 7.41
CA LEU A 146 -2.01 13.27 7.36
C LEU A 146 -2.84 12.44 8.33
N ILE A 147 -3.62 11.50 7.80
CA ILE A 147 -4.36 10.53 8.60
C ILE A 147 -3.49 9.28 8.77
N GLY A 148 -2.74 9.24 9.88
CA GLY A 148 -1.70 8.26 10.17
C GLY A 148 -0.29 8.81 10.02
N LEU A 149 0.50 8.70 11.10
CA LEU A 149 1.88 9.23 11.18
C LEU A 149 2.87 8.08 11.50
N GLY A 150 2.79 7.00 10.69
CA GLY A 150 3.75 5.90 10.66
C GLY A 150 5.02 6.25 9.89
N GLY A 151 5.76 5.25 9.40
CA GLY A 151 6.95 5.46 8.56
C GLY A 151 6.64 6.28 7.32
N ILE A 152 5.65 5.85 6.52
CA ILE A 152 5.21 6.55 5.31
C ILE A 152 4.74 7.97 5.62
N GLY A 153 3.84 8.16 6.59
CA GLY A 153 3.30 9.49 6.91
C GLY A 153 4.38 10.49 7.34
N ARG A 154 5.43 10.03 8.03
CA ARG A 154 6.59 10.88 8.40
C ARG A 154 7.41 11.29 7.19
N GLU A 155 7.65 10.38 6.24
CA GLU A 155 8.35 10.71 5.01
C GLU A 155 7.55 11.66 4.13
N VAL A 156 6.22 11.46 4.00
CA VAL A 156 5.32 12.41 3.33
C VAL A 156 5.39 13.78 3.99
N ALA A 157 5.35 13.85 5.32
CA ALA A 157 5.47 15.12 6.05
C ALA A 157 6.80 15.84 5.77
N ARG A 158 7.89 15.09 5.74
CA ARG A 158 9.23 15.62 5.45
C ARG A 158 9.30 16.24 4.05
N ILE A 159 8.80 15.52 3.04
CA ILE A 159 8.83 15.99 1.65
C ILE A 159 7.86 17.17 1.46
N ALA A 160 6.64 17.07 2.00
CA ALA A 160 5.64 18.14 1.88
C ALA A 160 6.10 19.47 2.48
N ARG A 161 6.79 19.45 3.62
CA ARG A 161 7.42 20.65 4.19
C ARG A 161 8.50 21.21 3.28
N GLY A 162 9.29 20.35 2.63
CA GLY A 162 10.32 20.77 1.67
C GLY A 162 9.78 21.55 0.46
N ILE A 163 8.51 21.31 0.10
CA ILE A 163 7.81 22.05 -0.97
C ILE A 163 6.92 23.21 -0.43
N GLY A 164 7.07 23.55 0.85
CA GLY A 164 6.42 24.72 1.47
C GLY A 164 4.97 24.48 1.92
N MET A 165 4.54 23.23 2.10
CA MET A 165 3.23 22.94 2.72
C MET A 165 3.30 23.02 4.25
N GLU A 166 2.21 23.47 4.88
CA GLU A 166 1.97 23.24 6.29
C GLU A 166 1.48 21.81 6.49
N VAL A 167 1.98 21.13 7.54
CA VAL A 167 1.59 19.74 7.80
C VAL A 167 1.02 19.59 9.18
N ILE A 168 -0.19 19.04 9.27
CA ILE A 168 -0.85 18.59 10.49
C ILE A 168 -1.16 17.11 10.38
N ALA A 169 -1.26 16.40 11.50
CA ALA A 169 -1.55 14.98 11.47
C ALA A 169 -2.54 14.56 12.55
N TRP A 170 -3.23 13.47 12.26
CA TRP A 170 -3.95 12.68 13.26
C TRP A 170 -3.35 11.28 13.34
N ASN A 171 -3.20 10.78 14.55
CA ASN A 171 -2.78 9.41 14.78
C ASN A 171 -3.49 8.85 16.01
N ARG A 172 -3.94 7.59 15.95
CA ARG A 172 -4.68 6.93 17.04
C ARG A 172 -3.91 6.96 18.37
N SER A 173 -2.63 6.66 18.30
CA SER A 173 -1.75 6.70 19.46
C SER A 173 -0.92 7.98 19.45
N PRO A 174 -0.75 8.69 20.59
CA PRO A 174 0.12 9.84 20.65
C PRO A 174 1.54 9.53 20.18
N ARG A 175 2.14 10.47 19.42
CA ARG A 175 3.51 10.36 18.92
C ARG A 175 4.22 11.71 19.14
N PRO A 176 4.64 12.01 20.38
CA PRO A 176 5.18 13.33 20.73
C PRO A 176 6.43 13.70 19.92
N ASP A 177 7.23 12.71 19.50
CA ASP A 177 8.51 12.93 18.80
C ASP A 177 8.37 13.08 17.28
N ALA A 178 7.16 13.16 16.78
CA ALA A 178 6.92 13.12 15.32
C ALA A 178 7.28 14.43 14.60
N GLY A 179 7.54 15.52 15.34
CA GLY A 179 7.85 16.83 14.77
C GLY A 179 6.74 17.46 13.92
N VAL A 180 5.52 16.85 13.93
CA VAL A 180 4.32 17.30 13.22
C VAL A 180 3.24 17.57 14.26
N PRO A 181 2.54 18.75 14.22
CA PRO A 181 1.42 19.04 15.11
C PRO A 181 0.34 17.94 14.98
N LEU A 182 0.00 17.30 16.11
CA LEU A 182 -1.10 16.35 16.18
C LEU A 182 -2.37 17.09 16.58
N VAL A 183 -3.45 16.81 15.84
CA VAL A 183 -4.78 17.42 16.06
C VAL A 183 -5.85 16.33 16.09
N ALA A 184 -7.07 16.65 16.54
CA ALA A 184 -8.22 15.77 16.43
C ALA A 184 -8.55 15.49 14.94
N LEU A 185 -9.15 14.32 14.63
CA LEU A 185 -9.44 13.96 13.24
C LEU A 185 -10.38 14.98 12.58
N ASP A 186 -11.43 15.39 13.26
CA ASP A 186 -12.41 16.33 12.73
C ASP A 186 -11.78 17.72 12.49
N ASP A 187 -10.87 18.16 13.36
CA ASP A 187 -10.09 19.40 13.18
C ASP A 187 -9.15 19.30 11.96
N LEU A 188 -8.53 18.14 11.76
CA LEU A 188 -7.69 17.89 10.59
C LEU A 188 -8.54 18.03 9.31
N LEU A 189 -9.69 17.37 9.26
CA LEU A 189 -10.59 17.41 8.10
C LEU A 189 -11.03 18.84 7.79
N ALA A 190 -11.43 19.60 8.80
CA ALA A 190 -11.88 20.99 8.65
C ALA A 190 -10.77 21.97 8.19
N ARG A 191 -9.49 21.65 8.44
CA ARG A 191 -8.36 22.56 8.18
C ARG A 191 -7.56 22.21 6.94
N ALA A 192 -7.55 20.94 6.52
CA ALA A 192 -6.72 20.47 5.43
C ALA A 192 -7.22 20.91 4.05
N ASP A 193 -6.31 21.39 3.20
CA ASP A 193 -6.54 21.61 1.77
C ASP A 193 -6.28 20.33 0.97
N VAL A 194 -5.41 19.46 1.51
CA VAL A 194 -5.10 18.12 0.99
C VAL A 194 -5.15 17.13 2.15
N ILE A 195 -5.86 16.04 1.99
CA ILE A 195 -5.95 14.93 2.95
C ILE A 195 -5.23 13.72 2.36
N SER A 196 -4.35 13.07 3.12
CA SER A 196 -3.67 11.85 2.72
C SER A 196 -3.74 10.77 3.79
N LEU A 197 -4.08 9.53 3.36
CA LEU A 197 -4.29 8.39 4.26
C LEU A 197 -3.06 7.49 4.32
N HIS A 198 -2.62 7.19 5.56
CA HIS A 198 -1.45 6.34 5.85
C HIS A 198 -1.71 5.39 7.02
N LEU A 199 -2.90 4.77 7.04
CA LEU A 199 -3.32 3.83 8.08
C LEU A 199 -3.30 2.38 7.56
N ALA A 200 -3.09 1.44 8.47
CA ALA A 200 -3.43 0.05 8.19
C ALA A 200 -4.95 -0.14 8.21
N LEU A 201 -5.46 -1.01 7.34
CA LEU A 201 -6.86 -1.43 7.34
C LEU A 201 -7.08 -2.46 8.44
N ASN A 202 -8.06 -2.21 9.29
CA ASN A 202 -8.63 -3.12 10.28
C ASN A 202 -10.09 -2.73 10.55
N ASP A 203 -10.76 -3.42 11.46
CA ASP A 203 -12.17 -3.17 11.75
C ASP A 203 -12.46 -1.74 12.26
N GLU A 204 -11.51 -1.13 12.98
CA GLU A 204 -11.66 0.25 13.49
C GLU A 204 -11.42 1.31 12.40
N THR A 205 -10.64 0.98 11.37
CA THR A 205 -10.25 1.94 10.31
C THR A 205 -11.02 1.74 9.01
N ARG A 206 -11.76 0.65 8.88
CA ARG A 206 -12.65 0.41 7.74
C ARG A 206 -13.73 1.48 7.67
N GLY A 207 -13.87 2.14 6.51
CA GLY A 207 -14.81 3.23 6.31
C GLY A 207 -14.55 4.43 7.24
N LEU A 208 -13.32 4.62 7.70
CA LEU A 208 -12.96 5.75 8.58
C LEU A 208 -13.40 7.08 7.99
N LEU A 209 -13.25 7.28 6.68
CA LEU A 209 -13.80 8.43 5.96
C LEU A 209 -15.14 8.05 5.34
N ASP A 210 -16.18 8.13 6.14
CA ASP A 210 -17.58 8.00 5.72
C ASP A 210 -18.14 9.33 5.19
N ALA A 211 -19.41 9.34 4.77
CA ALA A 211 -20.09 10.53 4.25
C ALA A 211 -20.09 11.69 5.27
N LYS A 212 -20.25 11.39 6.56
CA LYS A 212 -20.27 12.41 7.63
C LYS A 212 -18.89 13.06 7.76
N ARG A 213 -17.82 12.29 7.78
CA ARG A 213 -16.46 12.82 7.89
C ARG A 213 -16.00 13.51 6.63
N LEU A 214 -16.34 12.98 5.44
CA LEU A 214 -16.08 13.68 4.19
C LEU A 214 -16.76 15.06 4.14
N ALA A 215 -17.96 15.19 4.68
CA ALA A 215 -18.67 16.48 4.77
C ALA A 215 -18.01 17.50 5.72
N LEU A 216 -17.17 17.07 6.66
CA LEU A 216 -16.37 17.97 7.52
C LEU A 216 -15.16 18.57 6.82
N ALA A 217 -14.73 17.97 5.71
CA ALA A 217 -13.58 18.47 4.96
C ALA A 217 -13.89 19.82 4.29
N LYS A 218 -12.85 20.61 4.03
CA LYS A 218 -13.01 21.85 3.26
C LYS A 218 -13.65 21.58 1.90
N PRO A 219 -14.64 22.38 1.45
CA PRO A 219 -15.09 22.34 0.06
C PRO A 219 -13.91 22.55 -0.90
N GLY A 220 -13.78 21.66 -1.88
CA GLY A 220 -12.67 21.68 -2.82
C GLY A 220 -11.38 21.01 -2.31
N VAL A 221 -11.46 20.20 -1.26
CA VAL A 221 -10.35 19.40 -0.74
C VAL A 221 -9.83 18.41 -1.80
N ILE A 222 -8.54 18.13 -1.76
CA ILE A 222 -7.92 17.01 -2.49
C ILE A 222 -7.77 15.83 -1.54
N LEU A 223 -8.20 14.63 -1.95
CA LEU A 223 -8.03 13.39 -1.20
C LEU A 223 -7.01 12.49 -1.90
N VAL A 224 -6.02 11.99 -1.16
CA VAL A 224 -5.05 11.01 -1.67
C VAL A 224 -5.06 9.76 -0.81
N ASN A 225 -5.17 8.59 -1.47
CA ASN A 225 -5.14 7.29 -0.80
C ASN A 225 -4.15 6.34 -1.47
N THR A 226 -3.03 6.09 -0.80
CA THR A 226 -2.00 5.11 -1.15
C THR A 226 -1.91 4.00 -0.11
N ALA A 227 -2.92 3.88 0.77
CA ALA A 227 -2.93 2.90 1.86
C ALA A 227 -3.81 1.69 1.54
N ARG A 228 -5.13 1.81 1.70
CA ARG A 228 -6.12 0.76 1.36
C ARG A 228 -7.45 1.42 0.95
N GLY A 229 -8.09 0.92 -0.11
CA GLY A 229 -9.37 1.45 -0.61
C GLY A 229 -10.44 1.52 0.46
N ALA A 230 -10.61 0.44 1.22
CA ALA A 230 -11.66 0.31 2.24
C ALA A 230 -11.50 1.20 3.49
N LEU A 231 -10.48 2.08 3.55
CA LEU A 231 -10.40 3.15 4.56
C LEU A 231 -11.42 4.27 4.31
N VAL A 232 -11.89 4.40 3.09
CA VAL A 232 -12.87 5.40 2.65
C VAL A 232 -14.15 4.66 2.24
N ASP A 233 -15.31 5.16 2.60
CA ASP A 233 -16.57 4.72 2.01
C ASP A 233 -16.57 5.13 0.54
N GLU A 234 -16.57 4.16 -0.37
CA GLU A 234 -16.41 4.38 -1.80
C GLU A 234 -17.59 5.16 -2.40
N ASN A 235 -18.82 4.84 -1.99
CA ASN A 235 -20.00 5.53 -2.47
C ASN A 235 -20.03 6.99 -1.98
N ALA A 236 -19.67 7.20 -0.72
CA ALA A 236 -19.57 8.55 -0.16
C ALA A 236 -18.48 9.39 -0.84
N LEU A 237 -17.35 8.76 -1.23
CA LEU A 237 -16.30 9.43 -1.98
C LEU A 237 -16.77 9.83 -3.39
N ILE A 238 -17.42 8.90 -4.11
CA ILE A 238 -17.98 9.15 -5.45
C ILE A 238 -18.96 10.34 -5.39
N ASP A 239 -19.91 10.30 -4.47
CA ASP A 239 -20.86 11.39 -4.23
C ASP A 239 -20.17 12.73 -3.93
N ALA A 240 -19.13 12.72 -3.10
CA ALA A 240 -18.39 13.93 -2.73
C ALA A 240 -17.61 14.51 -3.92
N ILE A 241 -17.09 13.66 -4.81
CA ILE A 241 -16.41 14.06 -6.04
C ILE A 241 -17.43 14.64 -7.04
N GLU A 242 -18.58 13.98 -7.26
CA GLU A 242 -19.62 14.43 -8.18
C GLU A 242 -20.19 15.80 -7.81
N ARG A 243 -20.33 16.05 -6.50
CA ARG A 243 -20.79 17.35 -5.97
C ARG A 243 -19.69 18.42 -5.92
N GLY A 244 -18.45 18.08 -6.29
CA GLY A 244 -17.31 18.99 -6.23
C GLY A 244 -16.83 19.33 -4.81
N HIS A 245 -17.34 18.65 -3.78
CA HIS A 245 -16.87 18.81 -2.40
C HIS A 245 -15.44 18.27 -2.26
N VAL A 246 -15.17 17.09 -2.82
CA VAL A 246 -13.82 16.63 -3.13
C VAL A 246 -13.49 17.08 -4.55
N ARG A 247 -12.60 18.07 -4.68
CA ARG A 247 -12.21 18.63 -5.99
C ARG A 247 -11.49 17.62 -6.86
N HIS A 248 -10.63 16.79 -6.28
CA HIS A 248 -9.86 15.79 -6.97
C HIS A 248 -9.47 14.66 -6.02
N ALA A 249 -9.51 13.41 -6.48
CA ALA A 249 -9.01 12.26 -5.75
C ALA A 249 -7.80 11.63 -6.46
N GLY A 250 -6.73 11.34 -5.70
CA GLY A 250 -5.57 10.57 -6.15
C GLY A 250 -5.57 9.19 -5.49
N LEU A 251 -5.83 8.14 -6.25
CA LEU A 251 -6.08 6.80 -5.72
C LEU A 251 -5.11 5.79 -6.33
N ASP A 252 -4.32 5.16 -5.47
CA ASP A 252 -3.47 4.01 -5.84
C ASP A 252 -4.13 2.68 -5.47
N VAL A 253 -5.17 2.70 -4.62
CA VAL A 253 -5.81 1.53 -4.03
C VAL A 253 -7.33 1.63 -4.08
N PHE A 254 -8.02 0.47 -4.19
CA PHE A 254 -9.45 0.37 -4.43
C PHE A 254 -10.11 -0.66 -3.51
N HIS A 255 -11.45 -0.66 -3.44
CA HIS A 255 -12.21 -1.69 -2.71
C HIS A 255 -12.09 -3.05 -3.38
N ALA A 256 -12.10 -3.08 -4.71
CA ALA A 256 -11.86 -4.27 -5.51
C ALA A 256 -10.71 -4.01 -6.49
N GLU A 257 -9.71 -4.87 -6.49
CA GLU A 257 -8.54 -4.80 -7.35
C GLU A 257 -8.41 -6.08 -8.19
N PRO A 258 -8.18 -5.96 -9.51
CA PRO A 258 -8.02 -4.74 -10.32
C PRO A 258 -9.31 -3.93 -10.47
N LEU A 259 -9.19 -2.57 -10.51
CA LEU A 259 -10.31 -1.69 -10.79
C LEU A 259 -10.83 -1.95 -12.21
N LYS A 260 -12.14 -2.16 -12.34
CA LYS A 260 -12.78 -2.39 -13.64
C LYS A 260 -12.93 -1.09 -14.42
N SER A 261 -12.85 -1.15 -15.75
CA SER A 261 -12.95 0.02 -16.64
C SER A 261 -14.34 0.68 -16.66
N ASP A 262 -15.37 -0.06 -16.25
CA ASP A 262 -16.75 0.44 -16.13
C ASP A 262 -17.05 1.05 -14.75
N HIS A 263 -16.12 0.98 -13.82
CA HIS A 263 -16.26 1.57 -12.49
C HIS A 263 -16.38 3.10 -12.55
N PRO A 264 -17.26 3.74 -11.74
CA PRO A 264 -17.44 5.20 -11.76
C PRO A 264 -16.12 5.98 -11.62
N LEU A 265 -15.28 5.61 -10.66
CA LEU A 265 -13.97 6.25 -10.44
C LEU A 265 -13.06 6.22 -11.68
N ALA A 266 -13.15 5.18 -12.52
CA ALA A 266 -12.35 5.06 -13.74
C ALA A 266 -12.81 6.04 -14.85
N ARG A 267 -14.01 6.59 -14.75
CA ARG A 267 -14.62 7.49 -15.74
C ARG A 267 -14.57 8.96 -15.33
N MET A 268 -14.27 9.26 -14.07
CA MET A 268 -14.23 10.64 -13.56
C MET A 268 -12.95 11.34 -14.00
N GLU A 269 -13.09 12.54 -14.60
CA GLU A 269 -11.95 13.34 -15.04
C GLU A 269 -11.09 13.87 -13.90
N ASN A 270 -11.71 14.14 -12.75
CA ASN A 270 -11.08 14.64 -11.53
C ASN A 270 -10.65 13.53 -10.58
N VAL A 271 -10.36 12.33 -11.12
CA VAL A 271 -9.72 11.23 -10.43
C VAL A 271 -8.42 10.84 -11.15
N THR A 272 -7.34 10.79 -10.40
CA THR A 272 -6.04 10.30 -10.87
C THR A 272 -5.81 8.92 -10.27
N LEU A 273 -5.58 7.93 -11.13
CA LEU A 273 -5.52 6.51 -10.77
C LEU A 273 -4.12 5.95 -11.02
N THR A 274 -3.66 5.11 -10.10
CA THR A 274 -2.51 4.23 -10.27
C THR A 274 -2.86 2.80 -9.80
N SER A 275 -2.08 1.81 -10.15
CA SER A 275 -2.46 0.39 -10.08
C SER A 275 -1.85 -0.33 -8.88
N HIS A 276 -2.04 0.20 -7.65
CA HIS A 276 -1.46 -0.30 -6.40
C HIS A 276 0.06 -0.48 -6.52
N ALA A 277 0.69 0.55 -7.09
CA ALA A 277 2.10 0.54 -7.47
C ALA A 277 2.97 1.50 -6.64
N ALA A 278 2.42 2.16 -5.62
CA ALA A 278 3.13 3.15 -4.84
C ALA A 278 4.45 2.65 -4.23
N PHE A 279 4.53 1.36 -3.87
CA PHE A 279 5.75 0.75 -3.34
C PHE A 279 6.72 0.24 -4.43
N ARG A 280 6.29 0.14 -5.69
CA ARG A 280 7.02 -0.53 -6.78
C ARG A 280 8.14 0.35 -7.35
N THR A 281 9.22 0.50 -6.59
CA THR A 281 10.51 0.99 -7.10
C THR A 281 11.54 -0.13 -7.06
N VAL A 282 12.60 -0.01 -7.85
CA VAL A 282 13.70 -0.98 -7.85
C VAL A 282 14.32 -1.11 -6.46
N GLU A 283 14.51 0.00 -5.75
CA GLU A 283 15.11 0.09 -4.44
C GLU A 283 14.24 -0.58 -3.37
N ALA A 284 12.94 -0.29 -3.37
CA ALA A 284 11.99 -0.90 -2.45
C ALA A 284 11.87 -2.40 -2.69
N SER A 285 11.80 -2.84 -3.96
CA SER A 285 11.74 -4.25 -4.34
C SER A 285 12.99 -5.02 -3.92
N MET A 286 14.18 -4.43 -4.12
CA MET A 286 15.44 -5.02 -3.67
C MET A 286 15.50 -5.13 -2.14
N THR A 287 15.07 -4.08 -1.43
CA THR A 287 15.02 -4.05 0.05
C THR A 287 14.05 -5.10 0.58
N LEU A 288 12.85 -5.18 -0.01
CA LEU A 288 11.82 -6.16 0.36
C LEU A 288 12.35 -7.59 0.20
N MET A 289 12.87 -7.90 -0.97
CA MET A 289 13.36 -9.23 -1.30
C MET A 289 14.57 -9.61 -0.44
N ARG A 290 15.51 -8.67 -0.19
CA ARG A 290 16.65 -8.93 0.70
C ARG A 290 16.19 -9.25 2.11
N ARG A 291 15.24 -8.47 2.66
CA ARG A 291 14.69 -8.71 4.00
C ARG A 291 13.93 -10.03 4.10
N ALA A 292 13.22 -10.45 3.02
CA ALA A 292 12.57 -11.76 2.97
C ALA A 292 13.59 -12.89 3.12
N ILE A 293 14.68 -12.84 2.33
CA ILE A 293 15.77 -13.84 2.42
C ILE A 293 16.43 -13.81 3.82
N ASP A 294 16.64 -12.63 4.40
CA ASP A 294 17.21 -12.50 5.74
C ASP A 294 16.29 -13.08 6.84
N ILE A 295 14.95 -13.05 6.65
CA ILE A 295 14.02 -13.76 7.53
C ILE A 295 14.23 -15.27 7.40
N VAL A 296 14.24 -15.80 6.18
CA VAL A 296 14.51 -17.24 5.96
C VAL A 296 15.82 -17.66 6.59
N LYS A 297 16.89 -16.86 6.42
CA LYS A 297 18.21 -17.13 6.99
C LYS A 297 18.21 -17.18 8.53
N ARG A 298 17.36 -16.39 9.19
CA ARG A 298 17.20 -16.46 10.66
C ARG A 298 16.41 -17.68 11.13
N ILE A 299 15.47 -18.15 10.31
CA ILE A 299 14.63 -19.32 10.62
C ILE A 299 15.42 -20.63 10.40
N VAL A 300 16.21 -20.69 9.32
CA VAL A 300 17.03 -21.87 9.01
C VAL A 300 18.29 -21.82 9.85
N PRO A 301 18.50 -22.75 10.81
CA PRO A 301 19.74 -22.77 11.58
C PRO A 301 20.94 -22.98 10.64
N PRO A 302 22.10 -22.37 10.93
CA PRO A 302 23.32 -22.66 10.18
C PRO A 302 23.63 -24.15 10.26
N PRO A 303 24.25 -24.73 9.21
CA PRO A 303 24.73 -26.11 9.30
C PRO A 303 25.64 -26.25 10.54
N PRO A 304 25.61 -27.40 11.23
CA PRO A 304 26.52 -27.64 12.33
C PRO A 304 27.95 -27.39 11.87
N ALA A 305 28.73 -26.65 12.68
CA ALA A 305 30.12 -26.42 12.39
C ALA A 305 30.82 -27.78 12.20
N ALA A 306 31.50 -27.95 11.05
CA ALA A 306 32.24 -29.17 10.72
C ALA A 306 33.45 -29.36 11.63
#